data_fe83e4a7fd1c69df412d03ae322f8744
#
_entry.id   fe83e4a7fd1c69df412d03ae322f8744
#
_cell.length_a   1.000
_cell.length_b   1.000
_cell.length_c   1.000
_cell.angle_alpha   90.00
_cell.angle_beta   90.00
_cell.angle_gamma   90.00
#
_symmetry.space_group_name_H-M   'P 1'
#
loop_
_entity.id
_entity.type
_entity.pdbx_description
1 polymer ?
#
loop_
_entity_poly.entity_id
_entity_poly.type
_entity_poly.pdbx_seq_one_letter_code
_entity_poly.pdbx_strand_id
1 'polypeptide(L)'
;MQPLKSAPKLMRAIVFRNYGDPQEVMELVDDREIPKPSKNQVLVKIECASINAADRYIVRANYFIIRMVFGLFRPSKKKRILGMDIAGTIQIIGKNVKGYQVGDAVVADIRKSFEGGYAEYAIVNAQHLVKKPETVSFEQAATVPISGQAAMMGMTLCSINPGDKVLINGASGGVGSFGVQIAKAQGAYVTAICSTKKVNAVRSWGADEIVDYKKKGSIKALKGNEFDAVFDTASFECPGRYKQILKKDGKYVLVGGDFYNMLKLKLFGRFDHGSQKFMALTQEVEVTKNIKTVLKMIADKKINPAIQKVISLKDVPNAIHSLEQRTVVGKIVVNLNKDQPIHKKNWC
;
A
#
# COMPACT_ATOMS: atom_id res chain seq x y z
N MET A 1 -1.95 40.11 5.52
CA MET A 1 -2.78 38.93 5.25
C MET A 1 -3.50 39.14 3.92
N GLN A 2 -3.04 38.53 2.84
CA GLN A 2 -3.82 38.53 1.61
C GLN A 2 -5.00 37.56 1.78
N PRO A 3 -6.22 37.93 1.41
CA PRO A 3 -7.36 37.05 1.44
C PRO A 3 -7.09 35.89 0.47
N LEU A 4 -7.16 34.65 0.96
CA LEU A 4 -7.16 33.43 0.13
C LEU A 4 -8.21 33.64 -0.97
N LYS A 5 -7.76 33.66 -2.25
CA LYS A 5 -8.67 33.54 -3.40
C LYS A 5 -9.63 32.40 -3.05
N SER A 6 -10.93 32.62 -3.24
CA SER A 6 -11.99 31.66 -2.91
C SER A 6 -11.56 30.26 -3.37
N ALA A 7 -11.39 29.34 -2.39
CA ALA A 7 -11.02 27.95 -2.70
C ALA A 7 -11.99 27.39 -3.75
N PRO A 8 -11.53 26.62 -4.71
CA PRO A 8 -12.41 26.02 -5.69
C PRO A 8 -13.50 25.24 -4.95
N LYS A 9 -14.73 25.29 -5.44
CA LYS A 9 -15.86 24.56 -4.84
C LYS A 9 -15.91 23.11 -5.31
N LEU A 10 -15.35 22.84 -6.48
CA LEU A 10 -15.35 21.55 -7.15
C LEU A 10 -13.94 21.03 -7.37
N MET A 11 -13.81 19.71 -7.49
CA MET A 11 -12.56 18.99 -7.70
C MET A 11 -12.72 17.87 -8.72
N ARG A 12 -11.60 17.49 -9.35
CA ARG A 12 -11.52 16.29 -10.17
C ARG A 12 -11.35 15.04 -9.29
N ALA A 13 -12.00 13.96 -9.71
CA ALA A 13 -11.89 12.65 -9.04
C ALA A 13 -12.17 11.50 -10.00
N ILE A 14 -11.64 10.32 -9.70
CA ILE A 14 -12.06 9.06 -10.33
C ILE A 14 -13.22 8.49 -9.52
N VAL A 15 -14.35 8.33 -10.18
CA VAL A 15 -15.60 7.84 -9.56
C VAL A 15 -15.97 6.51 -10.18
N PHE A 16 -16.34 5.51 -9.35
CA PHE A 16 -16.97 4.28 -9.83
C PHE A 16 -18.41 4.18 -9.32
N ARG A 17 -19.34 3.95 -10.25
CA ARG A 17 -20.79 3.94 -9.95
C ARG A 17 -21.37 2.53 -9.92
N ASN A 18 -20.69 1.59 -10.55
CA ASN A 18 -21.06 0.17 -10.64
C ASN A 18 -19.83 -0.70 -10.32
N TYR A 19 -20.07 -1.96 -10.01
CA TYR A 19 -19.02 -2.97 -9.93
C TYR A 19 -18.77 -3.55 -11.32
N GLY A 20 -17.52 -3.80 -11.68
CA GLY A 20 -17.19 -4.35 -13.00
C GLY A 20 -15.74 -4.17 -13.39
N ASP A 21 -15.48 -4.09 -14.70
CA ASP A 21 -14.15 -3.78 -15.21
C ASP A 21 -13.75 -2.35 -14.86
N PRO A 22 -12.57 -2.13 -14.26
CA PRO A 22 -12.12 -0.78 -13.95
C PRO A 22 -12.17 0.19 -15.13
N GLN A 23 -11.87 -0.29 -16.34
CA GLN A 23 -11.88 0.53 -17.56
C GLN A 23 -13.28 0.96 -18.00
N GLU A 24 -14.32 0.18 -17.61
CA GLU A 24 -15.72 0.44 -17.99
C GLU A 24 -16.49 1.21 -16.90
N VAL A 25 -16.17 0.95 -15.61
CA VAL A 25 -16.99 1.45 -14.50
C VAL A 25 -16.37 2.61 -13.74
N MET A 26 -15.12 2.97 -14.04
CA MET A 26 -14.41 4.10 -13.42
C MET A 26 -14.27 5.25 -14.43
N GLU A 27 -14.63 6.43 -14.04
CA GLU A 27 -14.60 7.64 -14.89
C GLU A 27 -13.96 8.82 -14.16
N LEU A 28 -13.24 9.66 -14.90
CA LEU A 28 -12.75 10.96 -14.42
C LEU A 28 -13.90 11.97 -14.51
N VAL A 29 -14.21 12.61 -13.39
CA VAL A 29 -15.19 13.69 -13.30
C VAL A 29 -14.55 14.94 -12.68
N ASP A 30 -15.09 16.12 -12.95
CA ASP A 30 -14.61 17.42 -12.46
C ASP A 30 -15.64 18.19 -11.62
N ASP A 31 -16.78 17.56 -11.35
CA ASP A 31 -17.96 18.13 -10.69
C ASP A 31 -18.13 17.71 -9.22
N ARG A 32 -17.09 17.13 -8.61
CA ARG A 32 -17.18 16.68 -7.21
C ARG A 32 -16.99 17.86 -6.26
N GLU A 33 -17.91 18.01 -5.32
CA GLU A 33 -17.75 19.01 -4.25
C GLU A 33 -16.53 18.70 -3.39
N ILE A 34 -15.74 19.74 -3.09
CA ILE A 34 -14.64 19.61 -2.12
C ILE A 34 -15.23 19.44 -0.73
N PRO A 35 -14.89 18.36 -0.01
CA PRO A 35 -15.49 18.08 1.28
C PRO A 35 -15.00 19.08 2.34
N LYS A 36 -15.84 19.33 3.36
CA LYS A 36 -15.49 20.24 4.46
C LYS A 36 -15.03 19.44 5.68
N PRO A 37 -13.85 19.71 6.24
CA PRO A 37 -13.36 18.99 7.41
C PRO A 37 -14.17 19.32 8.67
N SER A 38 -14.44 18.32 9.50
CA SER A 38 -15.01 18.49 10.82
C SER A 38 -13.98 18.99 11.84
N LYS A 39 -14.38 19.18 13.10
CA LYS A 39 -13.52 19.71 14.17
C LYS A 39 -12.18 18.97 14.36
N ASN A 40 -12.14 17.65 14.12
CA ASN A 40 -10.99 16.79 14.34
C ASN A 40 -10.29 16.36 13.05
N GLN A 41 -10.66 16.95 11.91
CA GLN A 41 -10.18 16.58 10.59
C GLN A 41 -9.43 17.73 9.93
N VAL A 42 -8.64 17.38 8.92
CA VAL A 42 -8.02 18.35 8.01
C VAL A 42 -8.48 18.07 6.59
N LEU A 43 -8.46 19.11 5.75
CA LEU A 43 -8.54 18.98 4.30
C LEU A 43 -7.12 18.93 3.75
N VAL A 44 -6.79 17.86 3.06
CA VAL A 44 -5.50 17.69 2.38
C VAL A 44 -5.69 17.87 0.88
N LYS A 45 -4.92 18.76 0.25
CA LYS A 45 -4.71 18.77 -1.20
C LYS A 45 -3.76 17.63 -1.53
N ILE A 46 -4.22 16.66 -2.31
CA ILE A 46 -3.44 15.48 -2.65
C ILE A 46 -2.47 15.84 -3.76
N GLU A 47 -1.18 15.62 -3.53
CA GLU A 47 -0.13 15.74 -4.55
C GLU A 47 0.08 14.38 -5.23
N CYS A 48 0.15 13.30 -4.44
CA CYS A 48 0.31 11.94 -4.92
C CYS A 48 -0.57 10.95 -4.16
N ALA A 49 -1.07 9.96 -4.87
CA ALA A 49 -1.72 8.76 -4.35
C ALA A 49 -1.01 7.51 -4.88
N SER A 50 -1.35 6.31 -4.43
CA SER A 50 -0.79 5.09 -5.00
C SER A 50 -1.82 3.98 -5.21
N ILE A 51 -1.60 3.18 -6.27
CA ILE A 51 -2.47 2.06 -6.61
C ILE A 51 -2.17 0.85 -5.71
N ASN A 52 -3.21 0.19 -5.21
CA ASN A 52 -3.13 -0.97 -4.36
C ASN A 52 -3.92 -2.17 -4.92
N ALA A 53 -3.49 -3.38 -4.56
CA ALA A 53 -4.20 -4.60 -4.98
C ALA A 53 -5.66 -4.63 -4.49
N ALA A 54 -5.95 -4.02 -3.34
CA ALA A 54 -7.29 -3.93 -2.78
C ALA A 54 -8.26 -3.13 -3.67
N ASP A 55 -7.79 -2.10 -4.38
CA ASP A 55 -8.62 -1.31 -5.29
C ASP A 55 -9.27 -2.18 -6.35
N ARG A 56 -8.50 -3.13 -6.93
CA ARG A 56 -9.01 -4.10 -7.89
C ARG A 56 -10.13 -4.98 -7.31
N TYR A 57 -9.90 -5.52 -6.10
CA TYR A 57 -10.91 -6.37 -5.46
C TYR A 57 -12.20 -5.60 -5.16
N ILE A 58 -12.08 -4.32 -4.79
CA ILE A 58 -13.23 -3.46 -4.50
C ILE A 58 -14.02 -3.15 -5.77
N VAL A 59 -13.35 -2.74 -6.85
CA VAL A 59 -14.04 -2.40 -8.11
C VAL A 59 -14.75 -3.61 -8.71
N ARG A 60 -14.09 -4.78 -8.71
CA ARG A 60 -14.69 -6.03 -9.19
C ARG A 60 -15.76 -6.59 -8.25
N ALA A 61 -15.71 -6.25 -6.97
CA ALA A 61 -16.56 -6.81 -5.91
C ALA A 61 -16.64 -8.34 -5.93
N ASN A 62 -15.50 -9.01 -6.14
CA ASN A 62 -15.40 -10.47 -6.29
C ASN A 62 -15.79 -11.23 -5.02
N TYR A 63 -15.70 -10.57 -3.85
CA TYR A 63 -16.08 -11.16 -2.57
C TYR A 63 -17.36 -10.49 -2.05
N PHE A 64 -18.34 -11.28 -1.64
CA PHE A 64 -19.61 -10.78 -1.11
C PHE A 64 -19.45 -9.78 0.03
N ILE A 65 -18.44 -9.97 0.89
CA ILE A 65 -18.13 -9.03 1.99
C ILE A 65 -17.84 -7.61 1.48
N ILE A 66 -17.26 -7.46 0.29
CA ILE A 66 -17.01 -6.15 -0.31
C ILE A 66 -18.33 -5.46 -0.62
N ARG A 67 -19.30 -6.20 -1.16
CA ARG A 67 -20.65 -5.67 -1.43
C ARG A 67 -21.38 -5.27 -0.15
N MET A 68 -21.21 -6.03 0.93
CA MET A 68 -21.76 -5.65 2.24
C MET A 68 -21.16 -4.33 2.76
N VAL A 69 -19.87 -4.12 2.55
CA VAL A 69 -19.16 -2.92 3.02
C VAL A 69 -19.42 -1.71 2.11
N PHE A 70 -19.33 -1.89 0.81
CA PHE A 70 -19.40 -0.78 -0.16
C PHE A 70 -20.81 -0.51 -0.69
N GLY A 71 -21.71 -1.48 -0.66
CA GLY A 71 -23.08 -1.43 -1.14
C GLY A 71 -23.47 -2.69 -1.92
N LEU A 72 -24.61 -3.29 -1.62
CA LEU A 72 -24.97 -4.63 -2.09
C LEU A 72 -25.03 -4.75 -3.62
N PHE A 73 -25.75 -3.83 -4.27
CA PHE A 73 -25.97 -3.84 -5.72
C PHE A 73 -25.02 -2.90 -6.47
N ARG A 74 -24.68 -1.77 -5.87
CA ARG A 74 -23.79 -0.74 -6.40
C ARG A 74 -23.11 0.00 -5.27
N PRO A 75 -21.94 0.64 -5.50
CA PRO A 75 -21.26 1.43 -4.47
C PRO A 75 -22.15 2.56 -3.95
N SER A 76 -22.19 2.71 -2.64
CA SER A 76 -22.90 3.84 -2.00
C SER A 76 -22.27 5.16 -2.41
N LYS A 77 -23.07 6.25 -2.46
CA LYS A 77 -22.58 7.58 -2.95
C LYS A 77 -21.31 8.06 -2.24
N LYS A 78 -21.17 7.76 -0.94
CA LYS A 78 -20.00 8.15 -0.12
C LYS A 78 -18.74 7.34 -0.39
N LYS A 79 -18.84 6.17 -1.07
CA LYS A 79 -17.74 5.22 -1.27
C LYS A 79 -17.38 5.05 -2.75
N ARG A 80 -17.70 6.03 -3.58
CA ARG A 80 -17.47 5.97 -5.03
C ARG A 80 -16.11 6.46 -5.49
N ILE A 81 -15.32 7.04 -4.60
CA ILE A 81 -13.94 7.41 -4.88
C ILE A 81 -13.05 6.43 -4.13
N LEU A 82 -12.14 5.76 -4.82
CA LEU A 82 -11.16 4.85 -4.23
C LEU A 82 -9.80 5.54 -4.02
N GLY A 83 -8.80 4.74 -3.68
CA GLY A 83 -7.48 5.20 -3.28
C GLY A 83 -7.36 5.25 -1.75
N MET A 84 -6.33 4.60 -1.24
CA MET A 84 -6.15 4.39 0.20
C MET A 84 -4.93 5.11 0.74
N ASP A 85 -3.97 5.38 -0.12
CA ASP A 85 -2.71 6.05 0.16
C ASP A 85 -2.76 7.48 -0.34
N ILE A 86 -2.45 8.45 0.50
CA ILE A 86 -2.24 9.82 0.05
C ILE A 86 -0.98 10.43 0.63
N ALA A 87 -0.36 11.31 -0.15
CA ALA A 87 0.64 12.28 0.27
C ALA A 87 0.25 13.64 -0.31
N GLY A 88 0.26 14.67 0.51
CA GLY A 88 -0.23 15.98 0.09
C GLY A 88 0.03 17.07 1.11
N THR A 89 -0.64 18.21 0.94
CA THR A 89 -0.44 19.43 1.74
C THR A 89 -1.75 19.85 2.41
N ILE A 90 -1.69 20.13 3.70
CA ILE A 90 -2.86 20.57 4.47
C ILE A 90 -3.33 21.94 3.98
N GLN A 91 -4.63 22.07 3.65
CA GLN A 91 -5.26 23.31 3.20
C GLN A 91 -6.18 23.92 4.26
N ILE A 92 -6.90 23.09 5.02
CA ILE A 92 -7.82 23.53 6.07
C ILE A 92 -7.64 22.64 7.29
N ILE A 93 -7.70 23.25 8.47
CA ILE A 93 -7.55 22.53 9.75
C ILE A 93 -8.81 22.74 10.60
N GLY A 94 -9.34 21.63 11.12
CA GLY A 94 -10.43 21.63 12.10
C GLY A 94 -9.99 22.20 13.45
N LYS A 95 -10.90 22.85 14.15
CA LYS A 95 -10.57 23.63 15.37
C LYS A 95 -9.94 22.83 16.53
N ASN A 96 -10.12 21.53 16.57
CA ASN A 96 -9.55 20.67 17.61
C ASN A 96 -8.21 20.02 17.22
N VAL A 97 -7.77 20.19 15.99
CA VAL A 97 -6.52 19.58 15.50
C VAL A 97 -5.33 20.29 16.12
N LYS A 98 -4.40 19.55 16.69
CA LYS A 98 -3.16 20.05 17.29
C LYS A 98 -1.95 19.41 16.61
N GLY A 99 -0.82 20.12 16.60
CA GLY A 99 0.46 19.62 16.08
C GLY A 99 0.62 19.72 14.57
N TYR A 100 -0.37 20.27 13.86
CA TYR A 100 -0.36 20.51 12.41
C TYR A 100 -0.72 21.96 12.10
N GLN A 101 -0.25 22.45 10.94
CA GLN A 101 -0.58 23.77 10.41
C GLN A 101 -0.89 23.70 8.91
N VAL A 102 -1.58 24.71 8.39
CA VAL A 102 -1.79 24.85 6.94
C VAL A 102 -0.44 24.96 6.26
N GLY A 103 -0.27 24.22 5.14
CA GLY A 103 1.01 24.10 4.44
C GLY A 103 1.87 22.91 4.88
N ASP A 104 1.57 22.24 5.99
CA ASP A 104 2.30 21.02 6.37
C ASP A 104 2.15 19.94 5.27
N ALA A 105 3.29 19.39 4.83
CA ALA A 105 3.34 18.20 3.99
C ALA A 105 3.08 16.94 4.82
N VAL A 106 2.09 16.15 4.42
CA VAL A 106 1.59 15.01 5.20
C VAL A 106 1.36 13.78 4.34
N VAL A 107 1.33 12.64 5.03
CA VAL A 107 1.03 11.30 4.48
C VAL A 107 -0.06 10.67 5.33
N ALA A 108 -0.98 9.95 4.73
CA ALA A 108 -2.03 9.26 5.46
C ALA A 108 -2.50 7.98 4.78
N ASP A 109 -2.87 7.01 5.62
CA ASP A 109 -3.75 5.90 5.28
C ASP A 109 -5.20 6.36 5.50
N ILE A 110 -5.97 6.41 4.41
CA ILE A 110 -7.34 6.91 4.43
C ILE A 110 -8.39 5.81 4.22
N ARG A 111 -8.01 4.52 4.34
CA ARG A 111 -8.94 3.39 4.17
C ARG A 111 -10.20 3.48 5.01
N LYS A 112 -10.08 4.03 6.23
CA LYS A 112 -11.21 4.12 7.17
C LYS A 112 -12.14 5.29 6.90
N SER A 113 -11.70 6.30 6.17
CA SER A 113 -12.54 7.47 5.84
C SER A 113 -13.45 7.21 4.64
N PHE A 114 -13.10 6.27 3.76
CA PHE A 114 -13.78 5.97 2.49
C PHE A 114 -13.96 7.20 1.56
N GLU A 115 -13.18 8.25 1.76
CA GLU A 115 -13.25 9.50 0.98
C GLU A 115 -12.26 9.53 -0.17
N GLY A 116 -11.58 8.42 -0.42
CA GLY A 116 -10.81 8.12 -1.62
C GLY A 116 -9.68 9.07 -1.99
N GLY A 117 -8.51 8.48 -2.24
CA GLY A 117 -7.30 9.22 -2.64
C GLY A 117 -7.19 9.50 -4.14
N TYR A 118 -8.10 8.97 -4.97
CA TYR A 118 -8.10 9.27 -6.41
C TYR A 118 -8.94 10.53 -6.70
N ALA A 119 -8.63 11.60 -6.00
CA ALA A 119 -9.24 12.92 -6.07
C ALA A 119 -8.23 13.99 -5.72
N GLU A 120 -8.50 15.26 -6.07
CA GLU A 120 -7.59 16.38 -5.75
C GLU A 120 -7.55 16.72 -4.27
N TYR A 121 -8.62 16.40 -3.53
CA TYR A 121 -8.71 16.68 -2.09
C TYR A 121 -9.33 15.50 -1.35
N ALA A 122 -8.88 15.28 -0.11
CA ALA A 122 -9.51 14.35 0.83
C ALA A 122 -9.53 14.91 2.24
N ILE A 123 -10.54 14.49 3.01
CA ILE A 123 -10.59 14.74 4.45
C ILE A 123 -9.84 13.62 5.17
N VAL A 124 -9.02 13.99 6.14
CA VAL A 124 -8.28 13.04 6.97
C VAL A 124 -8.47 13.38 8.44
N ASN A 125 -8.75 12.38 9.26
CA ASN A 125 -8.72 12.54 10.70
C ASN A 125 -7.27 12.78 11.15
N ALA A 126 -7.03 13.80 11.97
CA ALA A 126 -5.69 14.21 12.39
C ALA A 126 -4.86 13.07 13.03
N GLN A 127 -5.50 12.12 13.70
CA GLN A 127 -4.83 10.96 14.31
C GLN A 127 -4.21 9.99 13.28
N HIS A 128 -4.60 10.06 12.01
CA HIS A 128 -4.06 9.20 10.94
C HIS A 128 -3.00 9.91 10.10
N LEU A 129 -2.72 11.17 10.39
CA LEU A 129 -1.70 11.94 9.68
C LEU A 129 -0.29 11.62 10.19
N VAL A 130 0.66 11.66 9.27
CA VAL A 130 2.09 11.66 9.57
C VAL A 130 2.74 12.78 8.77
N LYS A 131 3.58 13.62 9.39
CA LYS A 131 4.37 14.64 8.68
C LYS A 131 5.34 13.95 7.73
N LYS A 132 5.39 14.40 6.49
CA LYS A 132 6.32 13.94 5.48
C LYS A 132 7.70 14.58 5.73
N PRO A 133 8.80 13.81 5.83
CA PRO A 133 10.13 14.38 5.86
C PRO A 133 10.42 15.20 4.58
N GLU A 134 11.13 16.31 4.69
CA GLU A 134 11.42 17.19 3.55
C GLU A 134 12.18 16.46 2.42
N THR A 135 13.13 15.61 2.78
CA THR A 135 13.96 14.85 1.84
C THR A 135 13.24 13.73 1.10
N VAL A 136 12.01 13.38 1.49
CA VAL A 136 11.18 12.35 0.84
C VAL A 136 10.25 13.03 -0.15
N SER A 137 10.21 12.58 -1.40
CA SER A 137 9.27 13.12 -2.39
C SER A 137 7.82 12.72 -2.10
N PHE A 138 6.83 13.41 -2.66
CA PHE A 138 5.43 13.01 -2.52
C PHE A 138 5.15 11.65 -3.17
N GLU A 139 5.82 11.35 -4.28
CA GLU A 139 5.73 10.05 -4.95
C GLU A 139 6.21 8.91 -4.05
N GLN A 140 7.38 9.08 -3.43
CA GLN A 140 7.91 8.09 -2.48
C GLN A 140 6.97 7.96 -1.27
N ALA A 141 6.55 9.08 -0.71
CA ALA A 141 5.71 9.13 0.48
C ALA A 141 4.35 8.44 0.26
N ALA A 142 3.72 8.64 -0.91
CA ALA A 142 2.43 8.02 -1.25
C ALA A 142 2.49 6.48 -1.33
N THR A 143 3.66 5.86 -1.44
CA THR A 143 3.79 4.39 -1.47
C THR A 143 3.76 3.74 -0.08
N VAL A 144 3.92 4.55 0.97
CA VAL A 144 4.18 4.07 2.33
C VAL A 144 2.92 3.64 3.10
N PRO A 145 1.78 4.38 3.06
CA PRO A 145 0.69 4.15 4.01
C PRO A 145 0.13 2.72 4.02
N ILE A 146 -0.04 2.10 2.85
CA ILE A 146 -0.51 0.71 2.75
C ILE A 146 0.68 -0.25 2.64
N SER A 147 1.51 -0.11 1.60
CA SER A 147 2.52 -1.12 1.29
C SER A 147 3.71 -1.09 2.24
N GLY A 148 4.26 0.09 2.52
CA GLY A 148 5.39 0.24 3.44
C GLY A 148 5.02 -0.13 4.88
N GLN A 149 3.86 0.35 5.34
CA GLN A 149 3.34 0.05 6.67
C GLN A 149 3.08 -1.45 6.86
N ALA A 150 2.42 -2.10 5.88
CA ALA A 150 2.15 -3.53 5.95
C ALA A 150 3.44 -4.36 5.95
N ALA A 151 4.46 -3.96 5.17
CA ALA A 151 5.76 -4.61 5.17
C ALA A 151 6.47 -4.43 6.53
N MET A 152 6.48 -3.21 7.09
CA MET A 152 7.09 -2.95 8.40
C MET A 152 6.42 -3.79 9.50
N MET A 153 5.09 -3.84 9.53
CA MET A 153 4.36 -4.64 10.49
C MET A 153 4.64 -6.13 10.32
N GLY A 154 4.69 -6.62 9.07
CA GLY A 154 5.06 -8.00 8.75
C GLY A 154 6.46 -8.37 9.24
N MET A 155 7.45 -7.51 8.99
CA MET A 155 8.82 -7.71 9.47
C MET A 155 8.91 -7.69 11.01
N THR A 156 8.14 -6.83 11.67
CA THR A 156 8.02 -6.83 13.14
C THR A 156 7.47 -8.16 13.67
N LEU A 157 6.43 -8.71 13.03
CA LEU A 157 5.86 -10.02 13.40
C LEU A 157 6.84 -11.17 13.11
N CYS A 158 7.63 -11.08 12.04
CA CYS A 158 8.71 -12.02 11.76
C CYS A 158 9.81 -11.97 12.85
N SER A 159 9.96 -10.86 13.57
CA SER A 159 10.99 -10.65 14.61
C SER A 159 12.40 -10.97 14.12
N ILE A 160 12.77 -10.37 13.01
CA ILE A 160 14.01 -10.63 12.30
C ILE A 160 15.20 -10.07 13.09
N ASN A 161 16.27 -10.87 13.19
CA ASN A 161 17.58 -10.49 13.72
C ASN A 161 18.64 -10.46 12.61
N PRO A 162 19.75 -9.75 12.78
CA PRO A 162 20.87 -9.82 11.85
C PRO A 162 21.35 -11.26 11.65
N GLY A 163 21.52 -11.68 10.39
CA GLY A 163 21.93 -13.06 10.01
C GLY A 163 20.78 -14.05 9.84
N ASP A 164 19.54 -13.72 10.22
CA ASP A 164 18.39 -14.59 10.01
C ASP A 164 18.13 -14.81 8.51
N LYS A 165 17.74 -16.04 8.15
CA LYS A 165 17.32 -16.39 6.79
C LYS A 165 15.82 -16.11 6.64
N VAL A 166 15.47 -15.19 5.76
CA VAL A 166 14.09 -14.74 5.54
C VAL A 166 13.67 -15.05 4.10
N LEU A 167 12.57 -15.79 3.97
CA LEU A 167 11.91 -16.00 2.69
C LEU A 167 10.83 -14.95 2.47
N ILE A 168 10.88 -14.26 1.33
CA ILE A 168 9.83 -13.31 0.93
C ILE A 168 9.13 -13.82 -0.33
N ASN A 169 7.89 -14.27 -0.18
CA ASN A 169 7.05 -14.68 -1.30
C ASN A 169 6.23 -13.49 -1.82
N GLY A 170 6.18 -13.34 -3.16
CA GLY A 170 5.58 -12.16 -3.79
C GLY A 170 6.48 -10.92 -3.71
N ALA A 171 7.80 -11.14 -3.64
CA ALA A 171 8.83 -10.12 -3.45
C ALA A 171 8.74 -8.93 -4.44
N SER A 172 8.23 -9.17 -5.65
CA SER A 172 8.13 -8.15 -6.70
C SER A 172 6.91 -7.24 -6.62
N GLY A 173 5.98 -7.48 -5.67
CA GLY A 173 4.81 -6.63 -5.45
C GLY A 173 5.10 -5.40 -4.57
N GLY A 174 4.10 -4.53 -4.38
CA GLY A 174 4.25 -3.33 -3.55
C GLY A 174 4.73 -3.64 -2.13
N VAL A 175 4.05 -4.52 -1.41
CA VAL A 175 4.44 -4.91 -0.04
C VAL A 175 5.74 -5.70 -0.04
N GLY A 176 5.91 -6.65 -0.99
CA GLY A 176 7.11 -7.49 -1.08
C GLY A 176 8.38 -6.68 -1.33
N SER A 177 8.32 -5.65 -2.18
CA SER A 177 9.48 -4.79 -2.47
C SER A 177 9.98 -3.99 -1.25
N PHE A 178 9.06 -3.55 -0.40
CA PHE A 178 9.42 -2.99 0.91
C PHE A 178 9.97 -4.07 1.84
N GLY A 179 9.32 -5.26 1.86
CA GLY A 179 9.76 -6.38 2.70
C GLY A 179 11.20 -6.78 2.45
N VAL A 180 11.61 -6.93 1.17
CA VAL A 180 13.01 -7.22 0.80
C VAL A 180 13.96 -6.18 1.36
N GLN A 181 13.70 -4.90 1.12
CA GLN A 181 14.57 -3.82 1.53
C GLN A 181 14.62 -3.64 3.06
N ILE A 182 13.49 -3.77 3.75
CA ILE A 182 13.43 -3.67 5.22
C ILE A 182 14.20 -4.84 5.85
N ALA A 183 13.99 -6.07 5.38
CA ALA A 183 14.72 -7.24 5.88
C ALA A 183 16.23 -7.09 5.67
N LYS A 184 16.65 -6.61 4.50
CA LYS A 184 18.09 -6.32 4.23
C LYS A 184 18.62 -5.23 5.14
N ALA A 185 17.86 -4.15 5.37
CA ALA A 185 18.25 -3.08 6.28
C ALA A 185 18.36 -3.54 7.76
N GLN A 186 17.69 -4.63 8.12
CA GLN A 186 17.78 -5.31 9.41
C GLN A 186 18.91 -6.35 9.48
N GLY A 187 19.68 -6.54 8.40
CA GLY A 187 20.80 -7.48 8.35
C GLY A 187 20.45 -8.93 8.02
N ALA A 188 19.24 -9.21 7.53
CA ALA A 188 18.82 -10.55 7.16
C ALA A 188 19.47 -11.03 5.85
N TYR A 189 19.58 -12.36 5.71
CA TYR A 189 19.81 -13.03 4.43
C TYR A 189 18.45 -13.29 3.76
N VAL A 190 18.20 -12.66 2.62
CA VAL A 190 16.89 -12.62 1.97
C VAL A 190 16.85 -13.53 0.75
N THR A 191 16.03 -14.57 0.80
CA THR A 191 15.60 -15.36 -0.36
C THR A 191 14.25 -14.86 -0.85
N ALA A 192 14.14 -14.46 -2.11
CA ALA A 192 12.96 -13.86 -2.69
C ALA A 192 12.30 -14.74 -3.75
N ILE A 193 10.97 -14.91 -3.71
CA ILE A 193 10.22 -15.60 -4.76
C ILE A 193 9.56 -14.58 -5.68
N CYS A 194 9.85 -14.67 -6.98
CA CYS A 194 9.21 -13.84 -8.01
C CYS A 194 9.14 -14.57 -9.36
N SER A 195 8.56 -13.93 -10.38
CA SER A 195 8.56 -14.47 -11.75
C SER A 195 9.79 -14.05 -12.54
N THR A 196 10.14 -14.80 -13.60
CA THR A 196 11.31 -14.61 -14.47
C THR A 196 11.56 -13.14 -14.84
N LYS A 197 10.52 -12.45 -15.34
CA LYS A 197 10.64 -11.05 -15.83
C LYS A 197 10.99 -10.04 -14.73
N LYS A 198 10.87 -10.43 -13.44
CA LYS A 198 11.01 -9.53 -12.29
C LYS A 198 12.29 -9.79 -11.47
N VAL A 199 13.07 -10.80 -11.84
CA VAL A 199 14.29 -11.23 -11.13
C VAL A 199 15.27 -10.08 -10.95
N ASN A 200 15.57 -9.35 -12.03
CA ASN A 200 16.57 -8.26 -11.98
C ASN A 200 16.14 -7.12 -11.03
N ALA A 201 14.86 -6.75 -11.04
CA ALA A 201 14.34 -5.74 -10.13
C ALA A 201 14.43 -6.20 -8.67
N VAL A 202 14.03 -7.44 -8.37
CA VAL A 202 14.08 -7.97 -7.00
C VAL A 202 15.53 -8.08 -6.50
N ARG A 203 16.46 -8.44 -7.39
CA ARG A 203 17.89 -8.47 -7.05
C ARG A 203 18.45 -7.09 -6.75
N SER A 204 18.05 -6.07 -7.51
CA SER A 204 18.50 -4.69 -7.26
C SER A 204 17.99 -4.09 -5.95
N TRP A 205 16.96 -4.67 -5.33
CA TRP A 205 16.47 -4.30 -4.01
C TRP A 205 17.22 -4.98 -2.86
N GLY A 206 18.21 -5.83 -3.17
CA GLY A 206 19.10 -6.45 -2.20
C GLY A 206 18.77 -7.89 -1.85
N ALA A 207 17.89 -8.59 -2.56
CA ALA A 207 17.72 -10.03 -2.35
C ALA A 207 19.00 -10.80 -2.65
N ASP A 208 19.44 -11.65 -1.71
CA ASP A 208 20.66 -12.46 -1.83
C ASP A 208 20.42 -13.64 -2.75
N GLU A 209 19.27 -14.31 -2.62
CA GLU A 209 18.84 -15.40 -3.47
C GLU A 209 17.47 -15.15 -4.09
N ILE A 210 17.27 -15.65 -5.31
CA ILE A 210 15.99 -15.51 -6.00
C ILE A 210 15.54 -16.86 -6.55
N VAL A 211 14.32 -17.24 -6.17
CA VAL A 211 13.61 -18.39 -6.70
C VAL A 211 12.61 -17.91 -7.76
N ASP A 212 12.91 -18.26 -9.01
CA ASP A 212 11.98 -18.04 -10.11
C ASP A 212 10.93 -19.16 -10.15
N TYR A 213 9.73 -18.87 -9.66
CA TYR A 213 8.67 -19.88 -9.56
C TYR A 213 8.17 -20.38 -10.93
N LYS A 214 8.43 -19.66 -12.01
CA LYS A 214 8.10 -20.08 -13.37
C LYS A 214 9.02 -21.20 -13.89
N LYS A 215 10.27 -21.25 -13.40
CA LYS A 215 11.29 -22.22 -13.83
C LYS A 215 11.38 -23.42 -12.87
N LYS A 216 11.37 -23.16 -11.56
CA LYS A 216 11.72 -24.19 -10.55
C LYS A 216 10.54 -24.60 -9.63
N GLY A 217 9.36 -23.99 -9.83
CA GLY A 217 8.32 -24.05 -8.82
C GLY A 217 8.66 -23.15 -7.63
N SER A 218 7.74 -23.01 -6.65
CA SER A 218 7.98 -22.13 -5.50
C SER A 218 8.64 -22.87 -4.34
N ILE A 219 7.83 -23.47 -3.47
CA ILE A 219 8.30 -24.10 -2.23
C ILE A 219 9.08 -25.38 -2.48
N LYS A 220 8.76 -26.15 -3.53
CA LYS A 220 9.48 -27.39 -3.86
C LYS A 220 10.98 -27.16 -4.11
N ALA A 221 11.31 -26.03 -4.71
CA ALA A 221 12.70 -25.64 -4.99
C ALA A 221 13.49 -25.27 -3.71
N LEU A 222 12.78 -25.06 -2.61
CA LEU A 222 13.35 -24.68 -1.31
C LEU A 222 13.42 -25.85 -0.31
N LYS A 223 13.05 -27.06 -0.73
CA LYS A 223 13.12 -28.24 0.14
C LYS A 223 14.55 -28.47 0.63
N GLY A 224 14.74 -28.62 1.93
CA GLY A 224 16.05 -28.74 2.57
C GLY A 224 16.65 -27.41 3.05
N ASN A 225 16.04 -26.26 2.72
CA ASN A 225 16.37 -25.00 3.36
C ASN A 225 15.60 -24.84 4.67
N GLU A 226 16.19 -24.11 5.59
CA GLU A 226 15.58 -23.77 6.88
C GLU A 226 15.57 -22.25 7.05
N PHE A 227 14.36 -21.66 7.08
CA PHE A 227 14.15 -20.23 7.25
C PHE A 227 13.76 -19.90 8.68
N ASP A 228 14.29 -18.80 9.21
CA ASP A 228 13.87 -18.22 10.48
C ASP A 228 12.49 -17.57 10.35
N ALA A 229 12.21 -16.97 9.18
CA ALA A 229 10.92 -16.39 8.89
C ALA A 229 10.52 -16.53 7.42
N VAL A 230 9.21 -16.63 7.19
CA VAL A 230 8.57 -16.52 5.88
C VAL A 230 7.59 -15.36 5.90
N PHE A 231 7.81 -14.39 5.03
CA PHE A 231 6.90 -13.28 4.77
C PHE A 231 6.18 -13.50 3.45
N ASP A 232 4.92 -13.89 3.51
CA ASP A 232 4.13 -14.21 2.33
C ASP A 232 3.16 -13.07 1.98
N THR A 233 3.39 -12.44 0.84
CA THR A 233 2.54 -11.36 0.31
C THR A 233 1.75 -11.79 -0.93
N ALA A 234 1.89 -13.05 -1.35
CA ALA A 234 1.27 -13.59 -2.57
C ALA A 234 0.14 -14.58 -2.29
N SER A 235 0.27 -15.38 -1.22
CA SER A 235 -0.76 -16.32 -0.75
C SER A 235 -1.25 -17.35 -1.80
N PHE A 236 -0.38 -17.77 -2.72
CA PHE A 236 -0.76 -18.74 -3.74
C PHE A 236 -0.65 -20.20 -3.27
N GLU A 237 0.14 -20.43 -2.23
CA GLU A 237 0.34 -21.75 -1.65
C GLU A 237 -0.40 -21.88 -0.32
N CYS A 238 -0.80 -23.10 0.00
CA CYS A 238 -1.37 -23.37 1.32
C CYS A 238 -0.32 -23.08 2.42
N PRO A 239 -0.64 -22.26 3.44
CA PRO A 239 0.29 -21.94 4.51
C PRO A 239 1.01 -23.12 5.13
N GLY A 240 0.32 -24.26 5.29
CA GLY A 240 0.91 -25.48 5.82
C GLY A 240 2.09 -26.05 5.03
N ARG A 241 2.23 -25.70 3.74
CA ARG A 241 3.40 -26.13 2.94
C ARG A 241 4.70 -25.46 3.37
N TYR A 242 4.63 -24.29 3.99
CA TYR A 242 5.81 -23.57 4.48
C TYR A 242 6.39 -24.22 5.74
N LYS A 243 5.63 -25.07 6.45
CA LYS A 243 6.08 -25.78 7.64
C LYS A 243 7.38 -26.56 7.40
N GLN A 244 7.53 -27.19 6.23
CA GLN A 244 8.68 -28.05 5.88
C GLN A 244 9.98 -27.26 5.58
N ILE A 245 9.90 -25.95 5.44
CA ILE A 245 11.05 -25.07 5.16
C ILE A 245 11.31 -24.04 6.25
N LEU A 246 10.50 -24.06 7.31
CA LEU A 246 10.71 -23.24 8.50
C LEU A 246 11.52 -24.01 9.55
N LYS A 247 12.43 -23.32 10.22
CA LYS A 247 13.07 -23.83 11.43
C LYS A 247 12.04 -24.19 12.50
N LYS A 248 12.47 -24.93 13.52
CA LYS A 248 11.62 -25.40 14.63
C LYS A 248 10.82 -24.25 15.26
N ASP A 249 11.43 -23.08 15.46
CA ASP A 249 10.79 -21.89 16.04
C ASP A 249 10.50 -20.80 15.00
N GLY A 250 10.51 -21.18 13.72
CA GLY A 250 10.32 -20.28 12.60
C GLY A 250 8.93 -19.68 12.54
N LYS A 251 8.83 -18.50 11.91
CA LYS A 251 7.60 -17.72 11.82
C LYS A 251 7.11 -17.60 10.38
N TYR A 252 5.83 -17.83 10.18
CA TYR A 252 5.14 -17.55 8.92
C TYR A 252 4.18 -16.38 9.12
N VAL A 253 4.35 -15.33 8.33
CA VAL A 253 3.50 -14.13 8.35
C VAL A 253 2.89 -13.92 6.97
N LEU A 254 1.56 -14.00 6.91
CA LEU A 254 0.77 -13.73 5.71
C LEU A 254 0.25 -12.29 5.69
N VAL A 255 0.48 -11.59 4.59
CA VAL A 255 -0.02 -10.22 4.36
C VAL A 255 -0.71 -10.13 3.01
N GLY A 256 -2.02 -9.94 3.03
CA GLY A 256 -2.81 -9.86 1.79
C GLY A 256 -2.95 -11.21 1.07
N GLY A 257 -3.20 -11.16 -0.24
CA GLY A 257 -3.39 -12.35 -1.07
C GLY A 257 -4.81 -12.90 -1.00
N ASP A 258 -4.97 -14.23 -0.97
CA ASP A 258 -6.27 -14.87 -0.97
C ASP A 258 -6.99 -14.72 0.37
N PHE A 259 -8.20 -14.15 0.32
CA PHE A 259 -9.07 -13.95 1.49
C PHE A 259 -9.32 -15.26 2.27
N TYR A 260 -9.44 -16.39 1.57
CA TYR A 260 -9.70 -17.70 2.19
C TYR A 260 -8.50 -18.18 3.03
N ASN A 261 -7.27 -18.01 2.55
CA ASN A 261 -6.06 -18.33 3.31
C ASN A 261 -5.89 -17.39 4.52
N MET A 262 -6.22 -16.11 4.38
CA MET A 262 -6.23 -15.17 5.51
C MET A 262 -7.26 -15.56 6.57
N LEU A 263 -8.47 -15.94 6.15
CA LEU A 263 -9.52 -16.39 7.07
C LEU A 263 -9.14 -17.69 7.78
N LYS A 264 -8.60 -18.67 7.04
CA LYS A 264 -8.09 -19.91 7.63
C LYS A 264 -7.04 -19.65 8.72
N LEU A 265 -6.05 -18.82 8.44
CA LEU A 265 -5.03 -18.48 9.43
C LEU A 265 -5.60 -17.74 10.64
N LYS A 266 -6.58 -16.86 10.43
CA LYS A 266 -7.26 -16.16 11.53
C LYS A 266 -8.04 -17.13 12.43
N LEU A 267 -8.72 -18.11 11.85
CA LEU A 267 -9.56 -19.06 12.58
C LEU A 267 -8.75 -20.23 13.17
N PHE A 268 -7.75 -20.72 12.44
CA PHE A 268 -7.04 -21.95 12.73
C PHE A 268 -5.53 -21.77 12.96
N GLY A 269 -4.95 -20.60 12.73
CA GLY A 269 -3.53 -20.34 12.90
C GLY A 269 -3.02 -20.37 14.34
N ARG A 270 -3.95 -20.46 15.32
CA ARG A 270 -3.64 -20.71 16.73
C ARG A 270 -3.57 -22.19 17.10
N PHE A 271 -3.96 -23.07 16.18
CA PHE A 271 -3.86 -24.51 16.43
C PHE A 271 -2.41 -24.96 16.21
N ASP A 272 -1.91 -25.58 17.21
CA ASP A 272 -0.54 -25.96 17.48
C ASP A 272 0.16 -26.65 16.30
N HIS A 273 1.11 -25.95 15.70
CA HIS A 273 2.07 -26.50 14.76
C HIS A 273 3.43 -26.75 15.44
N GLY A 274 3.39 -27.11 16.74
CA GLY A 274 4.56 -27.19 17.58
C GLY A 274 5.06 -25.78 17.95
N SER A 275 6.37 -25.53 17.90
CA SER A 275 6.96 -24.22 18.20
C SER A 275 6.87 -23.20 17.04
N GLN A 276 6.53 -23.62 15.82
CA GLN A 276 6.38 -22.73 14.66
C GLN A 276 5.13 -21.85 14.79
N LYS A 277 5.24 -20.55 14.46
CA LYS A 277 4.14 -19.57 14.57
C LYS A 277 3.62 -19.15 13.21
N PHE A 278 2.33 -19.37 12.96
CA PHE A 278 1.63 -18.96 11.75
C PHE A 278 0.68 -17.80 12.04
N MET A 279 0.90 -16.67 11.40
CA MET A 279 0.17 -15.42 11.66
C MET A 279 -0.36 -14.81 10.36
N ALA A 280 -1.58 -14.28 10.41
CA ALA A 280 -2.10 -13.42 9.37
C ALA A 280 -2.15 -11.98 9.87
N LEU A 281 -1.77 -11.04 9.02
CA LEU A 281 -1.84 -9.61 9.31
C LEU A 281 -3.28 -9.14 9.18
N THR A 282 -4.06 -9.33 10.24
CA THR A 282 -5.49 -9.02 10.29
C THR A 282 -5.82 -7.81 11.16
N GLN A 283 -4.88 -7.38 12.01
CA GLN A 283 -5.03 -6.22 12.87
C GLN A 283 -3.96 -5.18 12.51
N GLU A 284 -4.39 -3.94 12.37
CA GLU A 284 -3.53 -2.80 12.12
C GLU A 284 -3.13 -2.19 13.46
N VAL A 285 -1.96 -2.58 13.93
CA VAL A 285 -1.38 -2.04 15.16
C VAL A 285 -0.35 -0.96 14.78
N GLU A 286 -0.40 0.16 15.48
CA GLU A 286 0.58 1.26 15.35
C GLU A 286 0.80 1.79 13.91
N VAL A 287 -0.28 1.91 13.11
CA VAL A 287 -0.20 2.30 11.69
C VAL A 287 0.63 3.57 11.49
N THR A 288 0.34 4.63 12.21
CA THR A 288 1.07 5.90 12.08
C THR A 288 2.54 5.79 12.51
N LYS A 289 2.85 4.98 13.51
CA LYS A 289 4.23 4.71 13.93
C LYS A 289 5.00 3.96 12.85
N ASN A 290 4.39 2.94 12.24
CA ASN A 290 5.01 2.19 11.16
C ASN A 290 5.24 3.07 9.92
N ILE A 291 4.26 3.90 9.53
CA ILE A 291 4.41 4.89 8.45
C ILE A 291 5.59 5.83 8.76
N LYS A 292 5.66 6.39 9.97
CA LYS A 292 6.75 7.28 10.40
C LYS A 292 8.11 6.59 10.34
N THR A 293 8.20 5.33 10.76
CA THR A 293 9.43 4.54 10.72
C THR A 293 9.90 4.32 9.28
N VAL A 294 8.99 3.90 8.37
CA VAL A 294 9.32 3.68 6.96
C VAL A 294 9.73 4.97 6.27
N LEU A 295 9.02 6.08 6.51
CA LEU A 295 9.41 7.40 5.98
C LEU A 295 10.81 7.82 6.45
N LYS A 296 11.13 7.54 7.73
CA LYS A 296 12.49 7.79 8.24
C LYS A 296 13.52 6.92 7.53
N MET A 297 13.25 5.64 7.31
CA MET A 297 14.17 4.76 6.56
C MET A 297 14.43 5.26 5.14
N ILE A 298 13.40 5.83 4.47
CA ILE A 298 13.54 6.44 3.14
C ILE A 298 14.39 7.72 3.24
N ALA A 299 14.11 8.59 4.21
CA ALA A 299 14.86 9.82 4.44
C ALA A 299 16.33 9.54 4.73
N ASP A 300 16.63 8.50 5.51
CA ASP A 300 17.98 8.02 5.85
C ASP A 300 18.63 7.22 4.69
N LYS A 301 17.97 7.10 3.54
CA LYS A 301 18.43 6.33 2.35
C LYS A 301 18.71 4.85 2.62
N LYS A 302 18.12 4.27 3.68
CA LYS A 302 18.22 2.84 3.99
C LYS A 302 17.38 1.97 3.07
N ILE A 303 16.28 2.52 2.57
CA ILE A 303 15.39 1.91 1.59
C ILE A 303 14.98 2.95 0.54
N ASN A 304 14.64 2.47 -0.66
CA ASN A 304 14.12 3.31 -1.74
C ASN A 304 12.86 2.66 -2.33
N PRO A 305 11.68 3.30 -2.22
CA PRO A 305 10.44 2.73 -2.73
C PRO A 305 10.54 2.33 -4.21
N ALA A 306 10.16 1.10 -4.51
CA ALA A 306 10.15 0.58 -5.86
C ALA A 306 8.95 1.13 -6.66
N ILE A 307 9.12 2.26 -7.32
CA ILE A 307 8.09 2.90 -8.15
C ILE A 307 8.31 2.51 -9.60
N GLN A 308 7.40 1.71 -10.17
CA GLN A 308 7.48 1.29 -11.57
C GLN A 308 7.17 2.44 -12.53
N LYS A 309 6.13 3.21 -12.22
CA LYS A 309 5.71 4.35 -13.03
C LYS A 309 4.90 5.35 -12.22
N VAL A 310 4.95 6.61 -12.66
CA VAL A 310 4.08 7.70 -12.19
C VAL A 310 3.09 8.03 -13.29
N ILE A 311 1.80 7.97 -12.98
CA ILE A 311 0.69 8.17 -13.91
C ILE A 311 -0.11 9.42 -13.53
N SER A 312 -0.98 9.86 -14.44
CA SER A 312 -1.96 10.90 -14.17
C SER A 312 -3.26 10.30 -13.57
N LEU A 313 -4.14 11.17 -13.06
CA LEU A 313 -5.41 10.75 -12.46
C LEU A 313 -6.30 9.99 -13.46
N LYS A 314 -6.35 10.42 -14.71
CA LYS A 314 -7.15 9.77 -15.78
C LYS A 314 -6.71 8.34 -16.09
N ASP A 315 -5.45 7.98 -15.79
CA ASP A 315 -4.90 6.66 -16.09
C ASP A 315 -5.18 5.62 -14.97
N VAL A 316 -5.82 6.03 -13.88
CA VAL A 316 -6.13 5.15 -12.73
C VAL A 316 -6.91 3.88 -13.13
N PRO A 317 -7.97 3.95 -13.96
CA PRO A 317 -8.70 2.74 -14.38
C PRO A 317 -7.80 1.72 -15.07
N ASN A 318 -6.95 2.17 -16.00
CA ASN A 318 -5.98 1.33 -16.71
C ASN A 318 -4.93 0.75 -15.77
N ALA A 319 -4.48 1.51 -14.78
CA ALA A 319 -3.51 1.07 -13.81
C ALA A 319 -4.08 -0.03 -12.90
N ILE A 320 -5.32 0.11 -12.43
CA ILE A 320 -6.01 -0.92 -11.63
C ILE A 320 -6.23 -2.19 -12.47
N HIS A 321 -6.66 -2.06 -13.73
CA HIS A 321 -6.79 -3.20 -14.66
C HIS A 321 -5.44 -3.94 -14.84
N SER A 322 -4.32 -3.21 -14.96
CA SER A 322 -2.99 -3.81 -15.14
C SER A 322 -2.52 -4.68 -13.96
N LEU A 323 -3.07 -4.48 -12.75
CA LEU A 323 -2.80 -5.35 -11.60
C LEU A 323 -3.30 -6.77 -11.83
N GLU A 324 -4.36 -6.95 -12.62
CA GLU A 324 -4.93 -8.26 -12.95
C GLU A 324 -3.99 -9.08 -13.82
N GLN A 325 -3.24 -8.42 -14.68
CA GLN A 325 -2.25 -9.03 -15.56
C GLN A 325 -0.95 -9.42 -14.82
N ARG A 326 -0.81 -9.06 -13.53
CA ARG A 326 0.36 -9.34 -12.69
C ARG A 326 1.68 -8.82 -13.29
N THR A 327 1.62 -7.78 -14.12
CA THR A 327 2.79 -7.19 -14.79
C THR A 327 3.48 -6.14 -13.94
N VAL A 328 2.81 -5.63 -12.92
CA VAL A 328 3.32 -4.56 -12.06
C VAL A 328 4.51 -5.03 -11.22
N VAL A 329 5.53 -4.17 -11.14
CA VAL A 329 6.76 -4.36 -10.34
C VAL A 329 6.86 -3.22 -9.33
N GLY A 330 6.75 -3.53 -8.04
CA GLY A 330 6.65 -2.50 -7.00
C GLY A 330 5.30 -1.78 -7.00
N LYS A 331 5.32 -0.45 -7.05
CA LYS A 331 4.16 0.45 -6.94
C LYS A 331 3.92 1.27 -8.22
N ILE A 332 2.68 1.61 -8.45
CA ILE A 332 2.26 2.65 -9.39
C ILE A 332 1.79 3.83 -8.56
N VAL A 333 2.32 5.01 -8.85
CA VAL A 333 1.96 6.27 -8.17
C VAL A 333 1.12 7.11 -9.10
N VAL A 334 0.08 7.74 -8.56
CA VAL A 334 -0.77 8.71 -9.24
C VAL A 334 -0.31 10.12 -8.81
N ASN A 335 0.15 10.92 -9.75
CA ASN A 335 0.49 12.32 -9.51
C ASN A 335 -0.66 13.20 -9.99
N LEU A 336 -1.30 13.92 -9.06
CA LEU A 336 -2.52 14.69 -9.30
C LEU A 336 -2.26 15.97 -10.09
N ASN A 337 -0.99 16.41 -10.17
CA ASN A 337 -0.59 17.61 -10.90
C ASN A 337 -0.19 17.31 -12.35
N LYS A 338 -0.03 16.05 -12.73
CA LYS A 338 0.53 15.66 -14.05
C LYS A 338 -0.33 16.11 -15.24
N ASP A 339 -1.65 16.26 -15.04
CA ASP A 339 -2.60 16.72 -16.07
C ASP A 339 -3.01 18.19 -15.91
N GLN A 340 -2.46 18.91 -14.93
CA GLN A 340 -2.72 20.35 -14.84
C GLN A 340 -1.96 21.06 -15.96
N PRO A 341 -2.60 21.97 -16.72
CA PRO A 341 -1.86 22.83 -17.64
C PRO A 341 -0.78 23.54 -16.84
N ILE A 342 0.45 23.51 -17.34
CA ILE A 342 1.56 24.27 -16.76
C ILE A 342 1.12 25.73 -16.76
N HIS A 343 0.58 26.20 -15.65
CA HIS A 343 0.43 27.64 -15.45
C HIS A 343 1.84 28.20 -15.51
N LYS A 344 2.21 28.73 -16.68
CA LYS A 344 3.40 29.56 -16.80
C LYS A 344 3.31 30.59 -15.67
N LYS A 345 4.20 30.43 -14.67
CA LYS A 345 4.44 31.51 -13.71
C LYS A 345 4.88 32.69 -14.55
N ASN A 346 3.97 33.61 -14.81
CA ASN A 346 4.35 34.92 -15.31
C ASN A 346 5.18 35.56 -14.21
N TRP A 347 6.49 35.48 -14.37
CA TRP A 347 7.43 36.33 -13.68
C TRP A 347 7.34 37.69 -14.43
N CYS A 348 6.58 38.63 -13.89
CA CYS A 348 6.72 40.08 -14.10
C CYS A 348 6.96 40.70 -12.75
#